data_97f8615ea3cd56aa0eef304d6f0ba8a3
#
_entry.id   97f8615ea3cd56aa0eef304d6f0ba8a3
#
_cell.length_a   1.000
_cell.length_b   1.000
_cell.length_c   1.000
_cell.angle_alpha   90.00
_cell.angle_beta   90.00
_cell.angle_gamma   90.00
#
_symmetry.space_group_name_H-M   'P 1'
#
loop_
_entity.id
_entity.type
_entity.pdbx_description
1 polymer ?
#
loop_
_entity_poly.entity_id
_entity_poly.type
_entity_poly.pdbx_seq_one_letter_code
_entity_poly.pdbx_strand_id
1 'polypeptide(L)'
;MSLKVAVIGGGNGGFATASQMALAGHEVHLFELPDFSANIAELKETPVIEVSGALLTGEARLAGLSCDPADGFSDCEIVLVTTQTLGHIPTARLIAHYVRLDQGIFLMPGTCGSVPFRQELDKAGAGGIVAECLSLPYACRKKGPRSVGISRSTGTMGLAAFPSERTGEALELFRKVYPGSFGMDNVLEVALCNANILLHPLPTLLSLSRIEFSKGEFYVYNEAYTPSVERAIEALDDEIRAILRKVGFPAPSCKA
;
A
#
# COMPACT_ATOMS: atom_id res chain seq x y z
N MET A 1 5.21 13.65 -17.79
CA MET A 1 6.46 14.09 -17.15
C MET A 1 7.02 12.93 -16.35
N SER A 2 8.31 12.62 -16.44
CA SER A 2 8.92 11.60 -15.58
C SER A 2 9.14 12.18 -14.19
N LEU A 3 8.82 11.42 -13.15
CA LEU A 3 9.03 11.77 -11.74
C LEU A 3 10.06 10.82 -11.14
N LYS A 4 10.73 11.28 -10.08
CA LYS A 4 11.50 10.39 -9.20
C LYS A 4 10.61 9.87 -8.10
N VAL A 5 10.44 8.55 -8.04
CA VAL A 5 9.52 7.86 -7.13
C VAL A 5 10.29 6.88 -6.25
N ALA A 6 10.18 7.04 -4.94
CA ALA A 6 10.62 6.02 -3.99
C ALA A 6 9.49 5.03 -3.73
N VAL A 7 9.78 3.75 -3.79
CA VAL A 7 8.90 2.68 -3.32
C VAL A 7 9.56 2.01 -2.14
N ILE A 8 8.87 1.91 -0.99
CA ILE A 8 9.41 1.27 0.20
C ILE A 8 8.69 -0.06 0.45
N GLY A 9 9.47 -1.13 0.50
CA GLY A 9 9.05 -2.51 0.73
C GLY A 9 9.28 -3.40 -0.48
N GLY A 10 10.08 -4.46 -0.33
CA GLY A 10 10.41 -5.45 -1.36
C GLY A 10 9.46 -6.65 -1.42
N GLY A 11 8.24 -6.51 -0.87
CA GLY A 11 7.21 -7.53 -0.91
C GLY A 11 6.39 -7.55 -2.21
N ASN A 12 5.25 -8.26 -2.20
CA ASN A 12 4.34 -8.35 -3.35
C ASN A 12 3.91 -6.96 -3.85
N GLY A 13 3.45 -6.11 -2.92
CA GLY A 13 2.98 -4.76 -3.23
C GLY A 13 4.07 -3.86 -3.77
N GLY A 14 5.25 -3.89 -3.16
CA GLY A 14 6.38 -3.06 -3.59
C GLY A 14 6.87 -3.40 -4.98
N PHE A 15 7.01 -4.70 -5.29
CA PHE A 15 7.38 -5.14 -6.65
C PHE A 15 6.34 -4.71 -7.69
N ALA A 16 5.05 -4.85 -7.40
CA ALA A 16 4.00 -4.43 -8.31
C ALA A 16 3.99 -2.91 -8.50
N THR A 17 4.12 -2.14 -7.41
CA THR A 17 4.15 -0.67 -7.43
C THR A 17 5.37 -0.17 -8.19
N ALA A 18 6.57 -0.66 -7.85
CA ALA A 18 7.80 -0.28 -8.52
C ALA A 18 7.76 -0.60 -10.02
N SER A 19 7.22 -1.77 -10.36
CA SER A 19 7.07 -2.19 -11.76
C SER A 19 6.12 -1.27 -12.53
N GLN A 20 4.95 -0.96 -11.99
CA GLN A 20 4.00 -0.08 -12.68
C GLN A 20 4.59 1.32 -12.87
N MET A 21 5.22 1.88 -11.86
CA MET A 21 5.84 3.20 -11.96
C MET A 21 6.95 3.23 -13.00
N ALA A 22 7.83 2.22 -13.02
CA ALA A 22 8.92 2.13 -13.99
C ALA A 22 8.41 1.95 -15.42
N LEU A 23 7.41 1.08 -15.63
CA LEU A 23 6.79 0.88 -16.95
C LEU A 23 5.96 2.08 -17.41
N ALA A 24 5.49 2.93 -16.49
CA ALA A 24 4.88 4.21 -16.80
C ALA A 24 5.89 5.32 -17.15
N GLY A 25 7.19 5.02 -17.09
CA GLY A 25 8.27 5.94 -17.49
C GLY A 25 8.79 6.85 -16.35
N HIS A 26 8.52 6.50 -15.09
CA HIS A 26 9.09 7.18 -13.94
C HIS A 26 10.46 6.62 -13.57
N GLU A 27 11.30 7.43 -12.94
CA GLU A 27 12.58 7.04 -12.34
C GLU A 27 12.30 6.44 -10.95
N VAL A 28 12.42 5.12 -10.82
CA VAL A 28 12.00 4.39 -9.62
C VAL A 28 13.18 3.92 -8.79
N HIS A 29 13.18 4.31 -7.52
CA HIS A 29 14.11 3.82 -6.50
C HIS A 29 13.35 2.91 -5.53
N LEU A 30 13.75 1.64 -5.43
CA LEU A 30 13.15 0.67 -4.51
C LEU A 30 14.00 0.59 -3.24
N PHE A 31 13.38 0.92 -2.11
CA PHE A 31 13.98 0.82 -0.78
C PHE A 31 13.38 -0.34 0.01
N GLU A 32 14.20 -1.00 0.81
CA GLU A 32 13.75 -2.03 1.74
C GLU A 32 14.29 -1.75 3.14
N LEU A 33 13.57 -2.13 4.16
CA LEU A 33 14.05 -2.09 5.53
C LEU A 33 15.28 -3.01 5.68
N PRO A 34 16.33 -2.60 6.42
CA PRO A 34 17.58 -3.39 6.52
C PRO A 34 17.36 -4.84 6.95
N ASP A 35 16.45 -5.08 7.91
CA ASP A 35 16.11 -6.43 8.40
C ASP A 35 15.49 -7.33 7.33
N PHE A 36 14.96 -6.75 6.25
CA PHE A 36 14.32 -7.45 5.15
C PHE A 36 15.11 -7.35 3.83
N SER A 37 16.38 -6.97 3.89
CA SER A 37 17.27 -6.78 2.74
C SER A 37 17.33 -7.98 1.78
N ALA A 38 17.09 -9.19 2.28
CA ALA A 38 16.99 -10.41 1.47
C ALA A 38 15.88 -10.35 0.40
N ASN A 39 14.82 -9.57 0.64
CA ASN A 39 13.71 -9.43 -0.31
C ASN A 39 14.12 -8.84 -1.66
N ILE A 40 15.21 -8.05 -1.68
CA ILE A 40 15.69 -7.32 -2.85
C ILE A 40 17.12 -7.73 -3.26
N ALA A 41 17.70 -8.73 -2.62
CA ALA A 41 19.11 -9.10 -2.80
C ALA A 41 19.46 -9.41 -4.26
N GLU A 42 18.64 -10.21 -4.94
CA GLU A 42 18.90 -10.61 -6.33
C GLU A 42 18.67 -9.48 -7.36
N LEU A 43 17.95 -8.43 -6.99
CA LEU A 43 17.81 -7.23 -7.82
C LEU A 43 19.09 -6.39 -7.84
N LYS A 44 20.01 -6.56 -6.86
CA LYS A 44 21.26 -5.80 -6.81
C LYS A 44 22.18 -6.08 -8.00
N GLU A 45 22.17 -7.31 -8.49
CA GLU A 45 22.97 -7.69 -9.66
C GLU A 45 22.31 -7.23 -10.98
N THR A 46 20.98 -7.29 -11.03
CA THR A 46 20.20 -6.89 -12.19
C THR A 46 18.94 -6.18 -11.71
N PRO A 47 18.90 -4.83 -11.72
CA PRO A 47 17.78 -4.06 -11.19
C PRO A 47 16.58 -4.04 -12.16
N VAL A 48 16.12 -5.24 -12.54
CA VAL A 48 14.99 -5.44 -13.46
C VAL A 48 14.00 -6.41 -12.84
N ILE A 49 12.75 -5.98 -12.75
CA ILE A 49 11.63 -6.83 -12.34
C ILE A 49 10.89 -7.32 -13.58
N GLU A 50 10.80 -8.63 -13.74
CA GLU A 50 9.98 -9.27 -14.77
C GLU A 50 8.51 -9.21 -14.36
N VAL A 51 7.68 -8.59 -15.18
CA VAL A 51 6.24 -8.40 -14.92
C VAL A 51 5.42 -9.29 -15.82
N SER A 52 4.50 -10.03 -15.22
CA SER A 52 3.55 -10.87 -15.94
C SER A 52 2.13 -10.70 -15.40
N GLY A 53 1.13 -10.87 -16.25
CA GLY A 53 -0.27 -10.81 -15.84
C GLY A 53 -1.17 -10.27 -16.95
N ALA A 54 -2.48 -10.21 -16.66
CA ALA A 54 -3.47 -9.78 -17.65
C ALA A 54 -3.43 -8.28 -17.97
N LEU A 55 -2.89 -7.47 -17.07
CA LEU A 55 -2.95 -6.00 -17.18
C LEU A 55 -1.60 -5.37 -17.56
N LEU A 56 -0.50 -5.98 -17.16
CA LEU A 56 0.82 -5.41 -17.32
C LEU A 56 1.83 -6.54 -17.55
N THR A 57 2.61 -6.42 -18.59
CA THR A 57 3.71 -7.34 -18.92
C THR A 57 4.91 -6.53 -19.35
N GLY A 58 6.11 -7.04 -19.10
CA GLY A 58 7.35 -6.40 -19.55
C GLY A 58 8.47 -6.51 -18.53
N GLU A 59 9.53 -5.77 -18.76
CA GLU A 59 10.70 -5.63 -17.89
C GLU A 59 10.72 -4.24 -17.28
N ALA A 60 10.48 -4.16 -15.97
CA ALA A 60 10.52 -2.91 -15.22
C ALA A 60 11.95 -2.67 -14.70
N ARG A 61 12.66 -1.74 -15.32
CA ARG A 61 14.01 -1.35 -14.92
C ARG A 61 13.96 -0.30 -13.81
N LEU A 62 14.59 -0.60 -12.68
CA LEU A 62 14.72 0.32 -11.55
C LEU A 62 15.93 1.23 -11.74
N ALA A 63 15.81 2.49 -11.32
CA ALA A 63 16.89 3.47 -11.34
C ALA A 63 17.83 3.30 -10.15
N GLY A 64 17.28 2.88 -8.99
CA GLY A 64 18.04 2.65 -7.77
C GLY A 64 17.44 1.54 -6.90
N LEU A 65 18.28 0.97 -6.05
CA LEU A 65 17.92 -0.09 -5.11
C LEU A 65 18.79 0.02 -3.85
N SER A 66 18.19 0.24 -2.68
CA SER A 66 18.95 0.37 -1.44
C SER A 66 18.16 -0.02 -0.19
N CYS A 67 18.89 -0.26 0.90
CA CYS A 67 18.35 -0.32 2.26
C CYS A 67 18.76 0.93 3.09
N ASP A 68 19.51 1.86 2.49
CA ASP A 68 19.93 3.11 3.09
C ASP A 68 19.25 4.30 2.37
N PRO A 69 18.44 5.11 3.07
CA PRO A 69 17.82 6.29 2.47
C PRO A 69 18.82 7.36 1.99
N ALA A 70 20.07 7.33 2.45
CA ALA A 70 21.12 8.20 1.94
C ALA A 70 21.34 8.02 0.42
N ASP A 71 20.97 6.86 -0.13
CA ASP A 71 21.13 6.52 -1.53
C ASP A 71 20.02 7.13 -2.43
N GLY A 72 19.77 8.43 -2.31
CA GLY A 72 18.91 9.16 -3.23
C GLY A 72 17.44 9.27 -2.82
N PHE A 73 17.06 8.88 -1.59
CA PHE A 73 15.68 9.01 -1.11
C PHE A 73 15.18 10.47 -1.16
N SER A 74 16.02 11.42 -0.72
CA SER A 74 15.65 12.83 -0.71
C SER A 74 15.42 13.43 -2.09
N ASP A 75 15.87 12.80 -3.16
CA ASP A 75 15.64 13.27 -4.53
C ASP A 75 14.24 12.89 -5.04
N CYS A 76 13.58 11.93 -4.42
CA CYS A 76 12.27 11.46 -4.84
C CYS A 76 11.18 12.46 -4.46
N GLU A 77 10.26 12.74 -5.39
CA GLU A 77 9.12 13.64 -5.15
C GLU A 77 7.97 12.94 -4.43
N ILE A 78 7.80 11.65 -4.73
CA ILE A 78 6.72 10.80 -4.24
C ILE A 78 7.32 9.55 -3.60
N VAL A 79 6.81 9.22 -2.42
CA VAL A 79 7.18 8.02 -1.66
C VAL A 79 5.95 7.14 -1.50
N LEU A 80 6.00 5.93 -2.03
CA LEU A 80 4.93 4.93 -1.98
C LEU A 80 5.33 3.84 -0.99
N VAL A 81 4.73 3.84 0.20
CA VAL A 81 5.02 2.89 1.28
C VAL A 81 4.09 1.70 1.15
N THR A 82 4.64 0.52 0.87
CA THR A 82 3.91 -0.73 0.65
C THR A 82 4.20 -1.78 1.72
N THR A 83 4.83 -1.36 2.81
CA THR A 83 5.08 -2.23 3.97
C THR A 83 3.78 -2.57 4.68
N GLN A 84 3.78 -3.69 5.39
CA GLN A 84 2.67 -4.01 6.30
C GLN A 84 2.58 -2.97 7.43
N THR A 85 1.43 -2.88 8.09
CA THR A 85 1.19 -1.90 9.16
C THR A 85 2.26 -1.92 10.27
N LEU A 86 2.76 -3.10 10.63
CA LEU A 86 3.87 -3.24 11.60
C LEU A 86 5.18 -2.61 11.10
N GLY A 87 5.34 -2.44 9.80
CA GLY A 87 6.50 -1.78 9.18
C GLY A 87 6.38 -0.26 9.10
N HIS A 88 5.22 0.35 9.38
CA HIS A 88 5.04 1.80 9.23
C HIS A 88 5.93 2.60 10.16
N ILE A 89 5.98 2.27 11.46
CA ILE A 89 6.84 2.97 12.43
C ILE A 89 8.34 2.78 12.11
N PRO A 90 8.84 1.55 11.88
CA PRO A 90 10.22 1.37 11.44
C PRO A 90 10.58 2.13 10.15
N THR A 91 9.66 2.15 9.17
CA THR A 91 9.84 2.92 7.93
C THR A 91 9.95 4.42 8.22
N ALA A 92 9.03 4.98 9.02
CA ALA A 92 9.06 6.40 9.38
C ALA A 92 10.39 6.80 10.05
N ARG A 93 10.88 5.98 10.99
CA ARG A 93 12.16 6.20 11.67
C ARG A 93 13.35 6.14 10.71
N LEU A 94 13.34 5.18 9.79
CA LEU A 94 14.40 5.00 8.81
C LEU A 94 14.56 6.23 7.91
N ILE A 95 13.43 6.78 7.43
CA ILE A 95 13.46 7.88 6.44
C ILE A 95 13.44 9.27 7.06
N ALA A 96 13.15 9.43 8.35
CA ALA A 96 12.83 10.71 8.98
C ALA A 96 13.84 11.83 8.68
N HIS A 97 15.14 11.54 8.72
CA HIS A 97 16.19 12.53 8.48
C HIS A 97 16.39 12.90 7.00
N TYR A 98 15.72 12.21 6.09
CA TYR A 98 15.83 12.38 4.64
C TYR A 98 14.57 12.97 4.01
N VAL A 99 13.48 13.10 4.79
CA VAL A 99 12.20 13.61 4.30
C VAL A 99 12.24 15.11 4.10
N ARG A 100 11.85 15.58 2.91
CA ARG A 100 11.69 16.99 2.58
C ARG A 100 10.28 17.50 2.89
N LEU A 101 10.14 18.83 3.03
CA LEU A 101 8.86 19.50 3.33
C LEU A 101 7.77 19.29 2.26
N ASP A 102 8.18 19.24 1.01
CA ASP A 102 7.33 19.13 -0.19
C ASP A 102 7.10 17.70 -0.68
N GLN A 103 7.71 16.72 -0.01
CA GLN A 103 7.65 15.31 -0.39
C GLN A 103 6.32 14.67 0.02
N GLY A 104 5.66 14.01 -0.92
CA GLY A 104 4.43 13.24 -0.64
C GLY A 104 4.75 11.80 -0.23
N ILE A 105 4.24 11.37 0.92
CA ILE A 105 4.43 10.03 1.48
C ILE A 105 3.06 9.35 1.59
N PHE A 106 2.87 8.25 0.86
CA PHE A 106 1.58 7.56 0.74
C PHE A 106 1.68 6.12 1.24
N LEU A 107 0.96 5.81 2.32
CA LEU A 107 0.86 4.45 2.85
C LEU A 107 -0.23 3.67 2.08
N MET A 108 0.13 2.53 1.51
CA MET A 108 -0.74 1.75 0.63
C MET A 108 -0.84 0.28 1.06
N PRO A 109 -1.89 -0.10 1.86
CA PRO A 109 -2.86 0.74 2.56
C PRO A 109 -2.32 1.32 3.87
N GLY A 110 -2.99 2.37 4.39
CA GLY A 110 -2.61 2.98 5.65
C GLY A 110 -3.28 2.36 6.88
N THR A 111 -4.59 2.26 6.88
CA THR A 111 -5.41 1.74 8.01
C THR A 111 -5.09 2.45 9.34
N CYS A 112 -5.19 3.78 9.34
CA CYS A 112 -4.75 4.71 10.41
C CYS A 112 -3.24 4.69 10.71
N GLY A 113 -2.43 4.06 9.89
CA GLY A 113 -0.98 4.02 10.03
C GLY A 113 -0.29 5.36 9.82
N SER A 114 -0.94 6.31 9.13
CA SER A 114 -0.43 7.68 8.94
C SER A 114 -0.27 8.43 10.26
N VAL A 115 -1.11 8.17 11.25
CA VAL A 115 -1.04 8.82 12.57
C VAL A 115 0.28 8.50 13.29
N PRO A 116 0.61 7.24 13.62
CA PRO A 116 1.89 6.92 14.23
C PRO A 116 3.07 7.22 13.30
N PHE A 117 2.91 7.11 11.98
CA PHE A 117 3.94 7.47 11.01
C PHE A 117 4.30 8.96 11.14
N ARG A 118 3.31 9.86 11.12
CA ARG A 118 3.51 11.30 11.30
C ARG A 118 4.16 11.62 12.64
N GLN A 119 3.71 10.95 13.73
CA GLN A 119 4.31 11.15 15.06
C GLN A 119 5.83 10.83 15.08
N GLU A 120 6.28 9.79 14.37
CA GLU A 120 7.72 9.48 14.30
C GLU A 120 8.48 10.53 13.48
N LEU A 121 7.90 11.02 12.39
CA LEU A 121 8.50 12.11 11.62
C LEU A 121 8.57 13.41 12.44
N ASP A 122 7.53 13.74 13.22
CA ASP A 122 7.49 14.93 14.09
C ASP A 122 8.56 14.89 15.18
N LYS A 123 8.80 13.72 15.78
CA LYS A 123 9.88 13.53 16.77
C LYS A 123 11.27 13.85 16.19
N ALA A 124 11.45 13.63 14.91
CA ALA A 124 12.70 13.94 14.19
C ALA A 124 12.72 15.36 13.61
N GLY A 125 11.65 16.15 13.77
CA GLY A 125 11.52 17.47 13.13
C GLY A 125 11.37 17.39 11.62
N ALA A 126 10.97 16.25 11.07
CA ALA A 126 10.85 16.03 9.64
C ALA A 126 9.54 16.57 9.08
N GLY A 127 9.60 17.08 7.85
CA GLY A 127 8.45 17.59 7.11
C GLY A 127 7.64 16.51 6.38
N GLY A 128 7.28 16.80 5.14
CA GLY A 128 6.54 15.94 4.23
C GLY A 128 5.03 15.95 4.42
N ILE A 129 4.33 15.46 3.42
CA ILE A 129 2.87 15.31 3.40
C ILE A 129 2.59 13.82 3.56
N VAL A 130 2.10 13.40 4.73
CA VAL A 130 1.76 12.00 4.99
C VAL A 130 0.29 11.78 4.68
N ALA A 131 0.00 10.82 3.82
CA ALA A 131 -1.36 10.41 3.48
C ALA A 131 -1.46 8.88 3.47
N GLU A 132 -2.66 8.38 3.60
CA GLU A 132 -2.92 6.96 3.44
C GLU A 132 -3.98 6.70 2.38
N CYS A 133 -3.80 5.59 1.69
CA CYS A 133 -4.69 5.12 0.66
C CYS A 133 -5.63 4.04 1.20
N LEU A 134 -6.81 3.98 0.60
CA LEU A 134 -7.88 3.05 0.95
C LEU A 134 -7.41 1.58 0.86
N SER A 135 -6.56 1.26 -0.10
CA SER A 135 -6.06 -0.10 -0.33
C SER A 135 -4.73 -0.08 -1.11
N LEU A 136 -4.17 -1.26 -1.35
CA LEU A 136 -3.18 -1.45 -2.41
C LEU A 136 -3.92 -1.54 -3.76
N PRO A 137 -3.48 -0.81 -4.81
CA PRO A 137 -4.19 -0.82 -6.09
C PRO A 137 -4.05 -2.12 -6.91
N TYR A 138 -3.35 -3.14 -6.38
CA TYR A 138 -3.03 -4.36 -7.11
C TYR A 138 -3.51 -5.62 -6.41
N ALA A 139 -3.99 -6.60 -7.22
CA ALA A 139 -3.93 -8.01 -6.87
C ALA A 139 -2.66 -8.58 -7.50
N CYS A 140 -1.64 -8.85 -6.70
CA CYS A 140 -0.31 -9.21 -7.15
C CYS A 140 0.37 -10.27 -6.28
N ARG A 141 1.32 -10.99 -6.87
CA ARG A 141 2.17 -11.98 -6.17
C ARG A 141 3.56 -12.01 -6.78
N LYS A 142 4.59 -12.00 -5.96
CA LYS A 142 5.95 -12.38 -6.41
C LYS A 142 5.91 -13.82 -6.87
N LYS A 143 6.48 -14.08 -8.05
CA LYS A 143 6.60 -15.42 -8.65
C LYS A 143 8.02 -15.95 -8.54
N GLY A 144 8.95 -15.10 -8.18
CA GLY A 144 10.35 -15.37 -7.98
C GLY A 144 11.06 -14.15 -7.41
N PRO A 145 12.36 -14.23 -7.22
CA PRO A 145 13.15 -13.17 -6.59
C PRO A 145 13.14 -11.85 -7.37
N ARG A 146 12.99 -11.92 -8.69
CA ARG A 146 12.94 -10.77 -9.60
C ARG A 146 11.68 -10.73 -10.46
N SER A 147 10.62 -11.45 -10.08
CA SER A 147 9.41 -11.51 -10.89
C SER A 147 8.14 -11.30 -10.07
N VAL A 148 7.16 -10.61 -10.67
CA VAL A 148 5.85 -10.34 -10.09
C VAL A 148 4.73 -10.58 -11.09
N GLY A 149 3.66 -11.23 -10.62
CA GLY A 149 2.41 -11.35 -11.36
C GLY A 149 1.41 -10.30 -10.89
N ILE A 150 0.83 -9.53 -11.82
CA ILE A 150 -0.20 -8.52 -11.54
C ILE A 150 -1.48 -8.92 -12.29
N SER A 151 -2.49 -9.37 -11.55
CA SER A 151 -3.74 -9.87 -12.15
C SER A 151 -4.83 -8.81 -12.24
N ARG A 152 -4.82 -7.82 -11.36
CA ARG A 152 -5.79 -6.72 -11.32
C ARG A 152 -5.10 -5.44 -10.85
N SER A 153 -5.54 -4.30 -11.39
CA SER A 153 -5.24 -2.96 -10.87
C SER A 153 -6.52 -2.14 -10.84
N THR A 154 -6.70 -1.35 -9.79
CA THR A 154 -7.71 -0.30 -9.74
C THR A 154 -7.06 1.00 -10.19
N GLY A 155 -7.60 1.64 -11.23
CA GLY A 155 -7.09 2.93 -11.73
C GLY A 155 -7.39 4.12 -10.81
N THR A 156 -8.20 3.89 -9.77
CA THR A 156 -8.70 4.91 -8.85
C THR A 156 -8.40 4.51 -7.41
N MET A 157 -8.05 5.48 -6.57
CA MET A 157 -7.74 5.25 -5.16
C MET A 157 -8.27 6.40 -4.31
N GLY A 158 -9.07 6.08 -3.29
CA GLY A 158 -9.42 7.03 -2.24
C GLY A 158 -8.24 7.24 -1.30
N LEU A 159 -7.99 8.48 -0.89
CA LEU A 159 -6.95 8.81 0.07
C LEU A 159 -7.31 10.01 0.94
N ALA A 160 -6.69 10.08 2.12
CA ALA A 160 -6.68 11.27 2.95
C ALA A 160 -5.32 11.47 3.60
N ALA A 161 -4.96 12.72 3.86
CA ALA A 161 -3.76 13.07 4.60
C ALA A 161 -3.99 13.09 6.11
N PHE A 162 -2.91 13.01 6.87
CA PHE A 162 -2.88 13.35 8.29
C PHE A 162 -1.80 14.42 8.54
N PRO A 163 -2.19 15.63 9.00
CA PRO A 163 -3.58 16.06 9.28
C PRO A 163 -4.42 16.26 8.01
N SER A 164 -5.76 16.18 8.14
CA SER A 164 -6.71 16.13 7.02
C SER A 164 -6.73 17.39 6.14
N GLU A 165 -6.35 18.53 6.69
CA GLU A 165 -6.24 19.82 5.98
C GLU A 165 -5.27 19.74 4.79
N ARG A 166 -4.33 18.81 4.82
CA ARG A 166 -3.37 18.58 3.75
C ARG A 166 -3.83 17.58 2.67
N THR A 167 -5.07 17.08 2.75
CA THR A 167 -5.59 16.09 1.79
C THR A 167 -5.57 16.63 0.35
N GLY A 168 -5.89 17.93 0.16
CA GLY A 168 -5.83 18.55 -1.17
C GLY A 168 -4.42 18.51 -1.79
N GLU A 169 -3.40 18.90 -1.03
CA GLU A 169 -2.00 18.85 -1.47
C GLU A 169 -1.55 17.41 -1.76
N ALA A 170 -1.88 16.48 -0.87
CA ALA A 170 -1.58 15.06 -1.05
C ALA A 170 -2.20 14.51 -2.33
N LEU A 171 -3.47 14.85 -2.58
CA LEU A 171 -4.21 14.39 -3.76
C LEU A 171 -3.60 14.92 -5.06
N GLU A 172 -3.19 16.18 -5.11
CA GLU A 172 -2.52 16.77 -6.27
C GLU A 172 -1.21 16.02 -6.60
N LEU A 173 -0.40 15.69 -5.59
CA LEU A 173 0.83 14.92 -5.77
C LEU A 173 0.52 13.48 -6.21
N PHE A 174 -0.42 12.81 -5.55
CA PHE A 174 -0.73 11.42 -5.83
C PHE A 174 -1.34 11.22 -7.23
N ARG A 175 -2.11 12.18 -7.72
CA ARG A 175 -2.69 12.16 -9.08
C ARG A 175 -1.64 12.20 -10.18
N LYS A 176 -0.42 12.63 -9.91
CA LYS A 176 0.68 12.56 -10.88
C LYS A 176 1.04 11.12 -11.24
N VAL A 177 0.78 10.16 -10.35
CA VAL A 177 1.07 8.72 -10.53
C VAL A 177 -0.20 7.86 -10.61
N TYR A 178 -1.31 8.29 -10.00
CA TYR A 178 -2.63 7.64 -10.04
C TYR A 178 -3.72 8.67 -10.36
N PRO A 179 -3.88 9.06 -11.64
CA PRO A 179 -4.72 10.20 -12.04
C PRO A 179 -6.20 10.13 -11.64
N GLY A 180 -6.76 8.91 -11.54
CA GLY A 180 -8.16 8.68 -11.17
C GLY A 180 -8.46 8.80 -9.67
N SER A 181 -7.47 9.14 -8.83
CA SER A 181 -7.64 9.15 -7.37
C SER A 181 -8.51 10.31 -6.88
N PHE A 182 -9.16 10.12 -5.73
CA PHE A 182 -10.05 11.09 -5.11
C PHE A 182 -9.76 11.26 -3.61
N GLY A 183 -10.06 12.46 -3.10
CA GLY A 183 -9.91 12.78 -1.67
C GLY A 183 -11.07 12.22 -0.86
N MET A 184 -10.76 11.79 0.36
CA MET A 184 -11.70 11.44 1.41
C MET A 184 -11.56 12.46 2.55
N ASP A 185 -12.53 12.53 3.48
CA ASP A 185 -12.56 13.58 4.49
C ASP A 185 -11.35 13.51 5.46
N ASN A 186 -11.03 12.29 5.89
CA ASN A 186 -9.88 12.04 6.78
C ASN A 186 -9.48 10.56 6.80
N VAL A 187 -8.39 10.25 7.51
CA VAL A 187 -7.83 8.90 7.60
C VAL A 187 -8.73 7.89 8.30
N LEU A 188 -9.65 8.33 9.17
CA LEU A 188 -10.61 7.44 9.80
C LEU A 188 -11.64 6.94 8.77
N GLU A 189 -12.13 7.81 7.90
CA GLU A 189 -12.98 7.41 6.78
C GLU A 189 -12.26 6.42 5.86
N VAL A 190 -11.02 6.73 5.47
CA VAL A 190 -10.19 5.82 4.66
C VAL A 190 -10.07 4.45 5.30
N ALA A 191 -9.76 4.39 6.60
CA ALA A 191 -9.58 3.12 7.31
C ALA A 191 -10.90 2.32 7.40
N LEU A 192 -12.02 2.96 7.73
CA LEU A 192 -13.32 2.29 7.86
C LEU A 192 -13.91 1.84 6.52
N CYS A 193 -13.59 2.54 5.42
CA CYS A 193 -14.01 2.15 4.08
C CYS A 193 -13.10 1.10 3.41
N ASN A 194 -12.04 0.64 4.09
CA ASN A 194 -11.17 -0.39 3.57
C ASN A 194 -11.83 -1.77 3.64
N ALA A 195 -12.37 -2.26 2.53
CA ALA A 195 -13.02 -3.55 2.45
C ALA A 195 -12.13 -4.75 2.85
N ASN A 196 -10.80 -4.59 2.85
CA ASN A 196 -9.90 -5.69 3.23
C ASN A 196 -10.08 -6.12 4.69
N ILE A 197 -10.54 -5.23 5.58
CA ILE A 197 -10.84 -5.59 6.99
C ILE A 197 -12.00 -6.58 7.11
N LEU A 198 -12.90 -6.61 6.13
CA LEU A 198 -14.01 -7.55 6.04
C LEU A 198 -13.61 -8.81 5.30
N LEU A 199 -12.94 -8.65 4.15
CA LEU A 199 -12.73 -9.70 3.18
C LEU A 199 -11.57 -10.65 3.48
N HIS A 200 -10.68 -10.33 4.42
CA HIS A 200 -9.52 -11.20 4.70
C HIS A 200 -9.54 -11.80 6.12
N PRO A 201 -9.62 -11.02 7.21
CA PRO A 201 -9.52 -11.60 8.55
C PRO A 201 -10.67 -12.54 8.87
N LEU A 202 -11.91 -12.12 8.63
CA LEU A 202 -13.08 -12.87 9.03
C LEU A 202 -13.22 -14.23 8.32
N PRO A 203 -13.13 -14.32 6.98
CA PRO A 203 -13.14 -15.63 6.30
C PRO A 203 -11.99 -16.53 6.75
N THR A 204 -10.80 -15.99 6.99
CA THR A 204 -9.64 -16.73 7.47
C THR A 204 -9.89 -17.29 8.87
N LEU A 205 -10.37 -16.47 9.80
CA LEU A 205 -10.67 -16.87 11.17
C LEU A 205 -11.73 -17.96 11.23
N LEU A 206 -12.80 -17.82 10.45
CA LEU A 206 -13.88 -18.84 10.40
C LEU A 206 -13.45 -20.14 9.70
N SER A 207 -12.31 -20.15 9.03
CA SER A 207 -11.74 -21.31 8.35
C SER A 207 -10.53 -21.91 9.05
N LEU A 208 -10.18 -21.46 10.27
CA LEU A 208 -8.95 -21.89 10.97
C LEU A 208 -8.80 -23.41 11.08
N SER A 209 -9.85 -24.13 11.47
CA SER A 209 -9.80 -25.59 11.59
C SER A 209 -9.49 -26.27 10.24
N ARG A 210 -10.02 -25.74 9.14
CA ARG A 210 -9.73 -26.24 7.79
C ARG A 210 -8.29 -25.95 7.38
N ILE A 211 -7.79 -24.75 7.69
CA ILE A 211 -6.41 -24.34 7.42
C ILE A 211 -5.42 -25.20 8.19
N GLU A 212 -5.66 -25.41 9.49
CA GLU A 212 -4.80 -26.24 10.34
C GLU A 212 -4.83 -27.71 9.88
N PHE A 213 -6.01 -28.26 9.58
CA PHE A 213 -6.17 -29.64 9.09
C PHE A 213 -5.39 -29.86 7.78
N SER A 214 -5.43 -28.90 6.84
CA SER A 214 -4.71 -29.00 5.56
C SER A 214 -3.24 -28.59 5.64
N LYS A 215 -2.74 -28.19 6.82
CA LYS A 215 -1.37 -27.67 7.01
C LYS A 215 -1.06 -26.45 6.11
N GLY A 216 -2.08 -25.61 5.89
CA GLY A 216 -1.97 -24.40 5.09
C GLY A 216 -2.27 -24.57 3.59
N GLU A 217 -2.61 -25.76 3.13
CA GLU A 217 -3.12 -25.97 1.77
C GLU A 217 -4.59 -25.54 1.70
N PHE A 218 -4.80 -24.26 1.49
CA PHE A 218 -6.10 -23.60 1.58
C PHE A 218 -6.18 -22.40 0.64
N TYR A 219 -7.28 -22.30 -0.10
CA TYR A 219 -7.54 -21.23 -1.06
C TYR A 219 -8.70 -20.36 -0.58
N VAL A 220 -8.39 -19.27 0.11
CA VAL A 220 -9.36 -18.41 0.80
C VAL A 220 -10.54 -18.00 -0.09
N TYR A 221 -10.29 -17.57 -1.33
CA TYR A 221 -11.36 -17.14 -2.23
C TYR A 221 -12.23 -18.26 -2.80
N ASN A 222 -11.77 -19.51 -2.74
CA ASN A 222 -12.50 -20.67 -3.24
C ASN A 222 -13.19 -21.44 -2.13
N GLU A 223 -12.59 -21.49 -0.93
CA GLU A 223 -13.02 -22.36 0.15
C GLU A 223 -13.69 -21.63 1.32
N ALA A 224 -13.28 -20.37 1.61
CA ALA A 224 -13.76 -19.66 2.78
C ALA A 224 -15.11 -18.96 2.59
N TYR A 225 -15.45 -18.53 1.37
CA TYR A 225 -16.67 -17.77 1.10
C TYR A 225 -17.91 -18.65 0.97
N THR A 226 -18.28 -19.29 2.08
CA THR A 226 -19.52 -20.07 2.19
C THR A 226 -20.69 -19.14 2.55
N PRO A 227 -21.95 -19.56 2.31
CA PRO A 227 -23.13 -18.76 2.67
C PRO A 227 -23.19 -18.34 4.15
N SER A 228 -22.56 -19.11 5.05
CA SER A 228 -22.48 -18.76 6.47
C SER A 228 -21.44 -17.70 6.72
N VAL A 229 -20.29 -17.73 6.05
CA VAL A 229 -19.24 -16.72 6.14
C VAL A 229 -19.70 -15.42 5.48
N GLU A 230 -20.41 -15.48 4.35
CA GLU A 230 -20.99 -14.31 3.70
C GLU A 230 -21.96 -13.57 4.62
N ARG A 231 -22.86 -14.28 5.34
CA ARG A 231 -23.74 -13.65 6.34
C ARG A 231 -22.96 -12.98 7.47
N ALA A 232 -21.84 -13.54 7.88
CA ALA A 232 -21.00 -12.93 8.91
C ALA A 232 -20.28 -11.67 8.38
N ILE A 233 -19.84 -11.67 7.13
CA ILE A 233 -19.29 -10.50 6.45
C ILE A 233 -20.35 -9.39 6.37
N GLU A 234 -21.58 -9.75 6.00
CA GLU A 234 -22.70 -8.80 5.92
C GLU A 234 -23.00 -8.15 7.27
N ALA A 235 -23.04 -8.94 8.34
CA ALA A 235 -23.27 -8.42 9.66
C ALA A 235 -22.16 -7.45 10.11
N LEU A 236 -20.90 -7.77 9.82
CA LEU A 236 -19.76 -6.88 10.12
C LEU A 236 -19.78 -5.62 9.24
N ASP A 237 -20.14 -5.72 7.96
CA ASP A 237 -20.34 -4.57 7.07
C ASP A 237 -21.39 -3.61 7.63
N ASP A 238 -22.53 -4.15 8.12
CA ASP A 238 -23.60 -3.35 8.73
C ASP A 238 -23.13 -2.61 10.00
N GLU A 239 -22.29 -3.25 10.84
CA GLU A 239 -21.69 -2.60 12.01
C GLU A 239 -20.77 -1.45 11.61
N ILE A 240 -19.87 -1.66 10.64
CA ILE A 240 -18.98 -0.61 10.12
C ILE A 240 -19.78 0.54 9.53
N ARG A 241 -20.80 0.24 8.74
CA ARG A 241 -21.69 1.25 8.16
C ARG A 241 -22.48 2.03 9.22
N ALA A 242 -22.84 1.38 10.33
CA ALA A 242 -23.48 2.08 11.46
C ALA A 242 -22.52 3.06 12.12
N ILE A 243 -21.23 2.68 12.26
CA ILE A 243 -20.18 3.58 12.78
C ILE A 243 -19.99 4.76 11.79
N LEU A 244 -19.80 4.50 10.50
CA LEU A 244 -19.62 5.53 9.47
C LEU A 244 -20.76 6.56 9.51
N ARG A 245 -22.03 6.12 9.54
CA ARG A 245 -23.20 7.02 9.66
C ARG A 245 -23.16 7.85 10.93
N LYS A 246 -22.77 7.23 12.06
CA LYS A 246 -22.74 7.92 13.36
C LYS A 246 -21.68 9.01 13.41
N VAL A 247 -20.57 8.84 12.71
CA VAL A 247 -19.51 9.86 12.60
C VAL A 247 -19.69 10.81 11.41
N GLY A 248 -20.76 10.65 10.62
CA GLY A 248 -21.13 11.57 9.54
C GLY A 248 -20.46 11.28 8.19
N PHE A 249 -19.85 10.12 8.01
CA PHE A 249 -19.23 9.73 6.74
C PHE A 249 -20.21 8.99 5.80
N PRO A 250 -19.93 9.00 4.49
CA PRO A 250 -20.56 8.09 3.55
C PRO A 250 -20.44 6.64 4.02
N ALA A 251 -21.51 5.86 3.87
CA ALA A 251 -21.54 4.48 4.34
C ALA A 251 -21.84 3.51 3.16
N PRO A 252 -20.92 3.39 2.18
CA PRO A 252 -21.08 2.46 1.08
C PRO A 252 -21.08 1.02 1.61
N SER A 253 -21.79 0.12 0.93
CA SER A 253 -21.67 -1.32 1.21
C SER A 253 -20.51 -1.93 0.44
N CYS A 254 -19.82 -2.87 1.04
CA CYS A 254 -18.79 -3.66 0.34
C CYS A 254 -19.37 -4.63 -0.70
N LYS A 255 -20.68 -4.77 -0.77
CA LYS A 255 -21.41 -5.57 -1.76
C LYS A 255 -21.69 -4.83 -3.11
N ALA A 256 -21.36 -3.54 -3.20
CA ALA A 256 -21.65 -2.73 -4.37
C ALA A 256 -20.63 -2.91 -5.49
#